data_e3297b1ef50658755f630e88feaee477
#
_entry.id   e3297b1ef50658755f630e88feaee477
#
_cell.length_a   1.000
_cell.length_b   1.000
_cell.length_c   1.000
_cell.angle_alpha   90.00
_cell.angle_beta   90.00
_cell.angle_gamma   90.00
#
_symmetry.space_group_name_H-M   'P 1'
#
loop_
_entity.id
_entity.type
_entity.pdbx_description
1 polymer ?
#
loop_
_entity_poly.entity_id
_entity_poly.type
_entity_poly.pdbx_seq_one_letter_code
_entity_poly.pdbx_strand_id
1 'polypeptide(L)'
;PYCSKICCMYTAKHAMLYQHKVHNGESYVFYMDIRAGGKNYEEFVRRAIEEDGVNYIRGRVARIYEKNGKLIVKGVDTLLGASPVEIEADMVVLATAGVANKGAEDLAQKMHISYDPYQFFAEAHPKLKPVETNTAGIFLAGACQAPKDIPETVGMASGAAVKVASLFSQANLVREPMIAVVNRTAPPLFSTCVGCYMCQTACPYQAIEREEIKDRTGKVLKTVAKVNPGLCQGCGTCVAFC
;
A
#
# COMPACT_ATOMS: atom_id res chain seq x y z
N PRO A 1 -12.15 11.09 -0.01
CA PRO A 1 -11.05 11.74 0.71
C PRO A 1 -10.41 10.76 1.67
N TYR A 2 -9.10 10.74 1.68
CA TYR A 2 -8.29 9.85 2.51
C TYR A 2 -7.35 10.67 3.41
N CYS A 3 -7.03 10.13 4.58
CA CYS A 3 -6.10 10.73 5.52
C CYS A 3 -4.71 10.17 5.28
N SER A 4 -3.72 11.04 5.09
CA SER A 4 -2.31 10.64 4.99
C SER A 4 -1.69 10.29 6.34
N LYS A 5 -2.38 10.55 7.46
CA LYS A 5 -1.94 10.31 8.83
C LYS A 5 -0.71 11.13 9.27
N ILE A 6 0.19 11.47 8.36
CA ILE A 6 1.45 12.17 8.64
C ILE A 6 1.40 13.69 8.44
N CYS A 7 0.37 14.22 7.73
CA CYS A 7 0.33 15.64 7.38
C CYS A 7 0.21 16.56 8.61
N CYS A 8 -0.53 16.20 9.63
CA CYS A 8 -0.62 16.99 10.87
C CYS A 8 0.74 17.14 11.55
N MET A 9 1.52 16.06 11.60
CA MET A 9 2.81 16.04 12.25
C MET A 9 3.90 16.78 11.47
N TYR A 10 3.97 16.62 10.14
CA TYR A 10 4.96 17.36 9.37
C TYR A 10 4.60 18.86 9.29
N THR A 11 3.30 19.21 9.31
CA THR A 11 2.88 20.61 9.37
C THR A 11 3.30 21.26 10.69
N ALA A 12 3.06 20.61 11.83
CA ALA A 12 3.55 21.06 13.13
C ALA A 12 5.06 21.29 13.10
N LYS A 13 5.81 20.29 12.63
CA LYS A 13 7.28 20.39 12.51
C LYS A 13 7.73 21.57 11.63
N HIS A 14 7.11 21.77 10.46
CA HIS A 14 7.48 22.85 9.57
C HIS A 14 7.15 24.22 10.16
N ALA A 15 6.00 24.36 10.81
CA ALA A 15 5.62 25.59 11.49
C ALA A 15 6.60 25.96 12.62
N MET A 16 6.98 24.99 13.47
CA MET A 16 8.00 25.17 14.49
C MET A 16 9.35 25.58 13.90
N LEU A 17 9.81 24.90 12.86
CA LEU A 17 11.07 25.22 12.20
C LEU A 17 11.06 26.62 11.56
N TYR A 18 9.92 27.07 11.05
CA TYR A 18 9.74 28.40 10.54
C TYR A 18 9.87 29.44 11.68
N GLN A 19 9.15 29.25 12.81
CA GLN A 19 9.22 30.13 13.98
C GLN A 19 10.66 30.27 14.50
N HIS A 20 11.41 29.17 14.58
CA HIS A 20 12.80 29.19 15.02
C HIS A 20 13.75 29.94 14.06
N LYS A 21 13.45 29.95 12.78
CA LYS A 21 14.34 30.58 11.77
C LYS A 21 13.97 32.02 11.44
N VAL A 22 12.70 32.39 11.60
CA VAL A 22 12.18 33.71 11.22
C VAL A 22 11.63 34.38 12.48
N HIS A 23 12.48 35.13 13.18
CA HIS A 23 12.19 35.69 14.51
C HIS A 23 10.96 36.59 14.60
N ASN A 24 10.55 37.22 13.50
CA ASN A 24 9.35 38.06 13.46
C ASN A 24 8.27 37.48 12.56
N GLY A 25 8.38 36.19 12.25
CA GLY A 25 7.39 35.49 11.42
C GLY A 25 6.24 34.95 12.26
N GLU A 26 5.06 34.89 11.66
CA GLU A 26 3.89 34.26 12.25
C GLU A 26 3.48 33.05 11.41
N SER A 27 3.16 31.92 12.06
CA SER A 27 2.64 30.73 11.41
C SER A 27 1.20 30.52 11.78
N TYR A 28 0.34 30.29 10.80
CA TYR A 28 -1.06 29.95 10.97
C TYR A 28 -1.35 28.58 10.38
N VAL A 29 -1.94 27.68 11.15
CA VAL A 29 -2.29 26.33 10.71
C VAL A 29 -3.82 26.17 10.74
N PHE A 30 -4.45 26.10 9.59
CA PHE A 30 -5.87 25.72 9.50
C PHE A 30 -6.00 24.21 9.55
N TYR A 31 -6.84 23.72 10.45
CA TYR A 31 -7.07 22.29 10.64
C TYR A 31 -8.53 21.96 10.91
N MET A 32 -8.94 20.75 10.59
CA MET A 32 -10.25 20.21 10.99
C MET A 32 -10.14 19.35 12.23
N ASP A 33 -9.25 18.36 12.20
CA ASP A 33 -8.87 17.54 13.33
C ASP A 33 -7.36 17.27 13.26
N ILE A 34 -6.70 17.19 14.42
CA ILE A 34 -5.28 16.87 14.51
C ILE A 34 -5.13 15.36 14.76
N ARG A 35 -4.37 14.69 13.91
CA ARG A 35 -4.06 13.27 14.06
C ARG A 35 -2.61 13.11 14.51
N ALA A 36 -2.45 13.09 15.81
CA ALA A 36 -1.16 12.90 16.49
C ALA A 36 -1.04 11.44 16.98
N GLY A 37 -1.18 10.48 16.07
CA GLY A 37 -1.22 9.05 16.39
C GLY A 37 0.16 8.43 16.54
N GLY A 38 0.83 8.68 17.65
CA GLY A 38 2.12 8.09 17.98
C GLY A 38 2.55 8.48 19.40
N LYS A 39 3.54 7.78 19.95
CA LYS A 39 4.04 8.09 21.30
C LYS A 39 4.66 9.50 21.31
N ASN A 40 4.18 10.37 22.21
CA ASN A 40 4.59 11.76 22.39
C ASN A 40 4.24 12.70 21.21
N TYR A 41 3.41 12.30 20.25
CA TYR A 41 3.07 13.15 19.12
C TYR A 41 2.09 14.25 19.51
N GLU A 42 1.17 13.98 20.42
CA GLU A 42 0.27 14.99 20.97
C GLU A 42 1.03 16.07 21.76
N GLU A 43 2.00 15.66 22.57
CA GLU A 43 2.93 16.57 23.24
C GLU A 43 3.71 17.44 22.26
N PHE A 44 4.11 16.87 21.12
CA PHE A 44 4.81 17.61 20.07
C PHE A 44 3.93 18.71 19.47
N VAL A 45 2.66 18.43 19.20
CA VAL A 45 1.70 19.44 18.70
C VAL A 45 1.42 20.50 19.77
N ARG A 46 1.25 20.08 21.04
CA ARG A 46 1.05 21.01 22.16
C ARG A 46 2.23 21.97 22.29
N ARG A 47 3.45 21.49 22.19
CA ARG A 47 4.65 22.33 22.21
C ARG A 47 4.69 23.33 21.07
N ALA A 48 4.30 22.93 19.85
CA ALA A 48 4.21 23.84 18.72
C ALA A 48 3.27 25.03 19.01
N ILE A 49 2.18 24.79 19.75
CA ILE A 49 1.19 25.82 20.10
C ILE A 49 1.68 26.67 21.30
N GLU A 50 2.07 26.01 22.38
CA GLU A 50 2.30 26.66 23.67
C GLU A 50 3.71 27.28 23.78
N GLU A 51 4.73 26.63 23.24
CA GLU A 51 6.12 27.07 23.35
C GLU A 51 6.61 27.83 22.12
N ASP A 52 6.26 27.34 20.92
CA ASP A 52 6.73 27.93 19.65
C ASP A 52 5.75 28.97 19.07
N GLY A 53 4.58 29.16 19.70
CA GLY A 53 3.62 30.21 19.32
C GLY A 53 2.97 30.03 17.95
N VAL A 54 2.84 28.80 17.47
CA VAL A 54 2.14 28.52 16.22
C VAL A 54 0.64 28.70 16.38
N ASN A 55 0.01 29.54 15.57
CA ASN A 55 -1.41 29.84 15.62
C ASN A 55 -2.22 28.72 14.95
N TYR A 56 -3.01 27.96 15.71
CA TYR A 56 -3.87 26.92 15.20
C TYR A 56 -5.32 27.41 15.10
N ILE A 57 -5.91 27.39 13.92
CA ILE A 57 -7.28 27.81 13.64
C ILE A 57 -8.10 26.59 13.21
N ARG A 58 -9.07 26.21 14.05
CA ARG A 58 -9.94 25.07 13.72
C ARG A 58 -11.00 25.47 12.69
N GLY A 59 -10.81 25.03 11.46
CA GLY A 59 -11.75 25.35 10.39
C GLY A 59 -11.20 25.01 9.01
N ARG A 60 -11.95 25.44 8.00
CA ARG A 60 -11.56 25.22 6.60
C ARG A 60 -11.27 26.54 5.92
N VAL A 61 -10.21 26.54 5.13
CA VAL A 61 -9.96 27.62 4.16
C VAL A 61 -10.98 27.49 3.04
N ALA A 62 -11.70 28.56 2.80
CA ALA A 62 -12.73 28.65 1.76
C ALA A 62 -12.14 29.17 0.44
N ARG A 63 -11.22 30.15 0.53
CA ARG A 63 -10.63 30.81 -0.64
C ARG A 63 -9.25 31.35 -0.34
N ILE A 64 -8.36 31.28 -1.34
CA ILE A 64 -7.07 31.94 -1.34
C ILE A 64 -6.97 32.72 -2.64
N TYR A 65 -6.54 33.99 -2.57
CA TYR A 65 -6.33 34.84 -3.74
C TYR A 65 -5.26 35.88 -3.46
N GLU A 66 -4.64 36.40 -4.52
CA GLU A 66 -3.64 37.46 -4.42
C GLU A 66 -4.32 38.83 -4.43
N LYS A 67 -3.84 39.73 -3.57
CA LYS A 67 -4.24 41.14 -3.52
C LYS A 67 -3.04 41.97 -3.09
N ASN A 68 -2.67 42.98 -3.91
CA ASN A 68 -1.56 43.90 -3.62
C ASN A 68 -0.21 43.22 -3.31
N GLY A 69 0.08 42.09 -3.98
CA GLY A 69 1.31 41.34 -3.76
C GLY A 69 1.34 40.44 -2.52
N LYS A 70 0.22 40.31 -1.82
CA LYS A 70 0.02 39.43 -0.65
C LYS A 70 -1.03 38.39 -0.95
N LEU A 71 -0.97 37.26 -0.26
CA LEU A 71 -1.98 36.20 -0.33
C LEU A 71 -3.02 36.39 0.76
N ILE A 72 -4.27 36.54 0.35
CA ILE A 72 -5.39 36.68 1.27
C ILE A 72 -6.03 35.30 1.45
N VAL A 73 -5.97 34.78 2.67
CA VAL A 73 -6.57 33.50 3.06
C VAL A 73 -7.85 33.76 3.82
N LYS A 74 -8.98 33.33 3.25
CA LYS A 74 -10.30 33.42 3.89
C LYS A 74 -10.75 32.05 4.36
N GLY A 75 -11.16 31.98 5.60
CA GLY A 75 -11.66 30.76 6.25
C GLY A 75 -12.69 31.07 7.33
N VAL A 76 -12.95 30.06 8.14
CA VAL A 76 -13.86 30.15 9.27
C VAL A 76 -13.19 29.53 10.48
N ASP A 77 -13.27 30.16 11.63
CA ASP A 77 -12.90 29.57 12.90
C ASP A 77 -14.14 28.96 13.58
N THR A 78 -14.16 27.64 13.68
CA THR A 78 -15.29 26.89 14.23
C THR A 78 -15.29 26.85 15.76
N LEU A 79 -14.17 27.18 16.43
CA LEU A 79 -14.11 27.30 17.89
C LEU A 79 -14.75 28.62 18.36
N LEU A 80 -14.66 29.67 17.56
CA LEU A 80 -15.24 30.98 17.84
C LEU A 80 -16.64 31.16 17.23
N GLY A 81 -17.49 30.12 17.26
CA GLY A 81 -18.87 30.21 16.76
C GLY A 81 -18.98 30.35 15.24
N ALA A 82 -18.10 29.75 14.48
CA ALA A 82 -17.98 29.83 13.03
C ALA A 82 -17.72 31.28 12.53
N SER A 83 -16.91 32.02 13.23
CA SER A 83 -16.51 33.38 12.87
C SER A 83 -15.68 33.40 11.59
N PRO A 84 -15.92 34.30 10.63
CA PRO A 84 -15.10 34.46 9.46
C PRO A 84 -13.71 34.97 9.85
N VAL A 85 -12.68 34.39 9.25
CA VAL A 85 -11.27 34.76 9.45
C VAL A 85 -10.67 35.14 8.09
N GLU A 86 -9.95 36.25 8.07
CA GLU A 86 -9.17 36.69 6.90
C GLU A 86 -7.73 36.96 7.36
N ILE A 87 -6.76 36.29 6.73
CA ILE A 87 -5.33 36.41 7.05
C ILE A 87 -4.61 36.87 5.79
N GLU A 88 -3.81 37.92 5.93
CA GLU A 88 -2.86 38.35 4.91
C GLU A 88 -1.55 37.61 5.14
N ALA A 89 -1.08 36.88 4.16
CA ALA A 89 0.09 36.03 4.23
C ALA A 89 1.09 36.30 3.09
N ASP A 90 2.37 36.14 3.37
CA ASP A 90 3.42 36.17 2.37
C ASP A 90 3.54 34.85 1.61
N MET A 91 3.20 33.75 2.28
CA MET A 91 3.30 32.40 1.72
C MET A 91 2.16 31.51 2.26
N VAL A 92 1.65 30.66 1.40
CA VAL A 92 0.72 29.59 1.78
C VAL A 92 1.34 28.25 1.45
N VAL A 93 1.42 27.37 2.44
CA VAL A 93 1.95 26.00 2.30
C VAL A 93 0.79 25.02 2.35
N LEU A 94 0.63 24.20 1.31
CA LEU A 94 -0.42 23.19 1.24
C LEU A 94 0.06 21.90 1.91
N ALA A 95 -0.65 21.46 2.94
CA ALA A 95 -0.43 20.16 3.58
C ALA A 95 -1.10 19.06 2.75
N THR A 96 -0.46 18.67 1.65
CA THR A 96 -1.00 17.72 0.68
C THR A 96 -1.01 16.29 1.22
N ALA A 97 -1.93 15.48 0.73
CA ALA A 97 -2.01 14.06 1.06
C ALA A 97 -0.91 13.24 0.37
N GLY A 98 -0.49 12.16 1.02
CA GLY A 98 0.32 11.12 0.38
C GLY A 98 -0.54 10.30 -0.57
N VAL A 99 -0.03 10.03 -1.75
CA VAL A 99 -0.67 9.18 -2.76
C VAL A 99 0.28 8.07 -3.18
N ALA A 100 -0.25 6.98 -3.71
CA ALA A 100 0.56 5.91 -4.27
C ALA A 100 1.41 6.42 -5.45
N ASN A 101 2.57 5.82 -5.66
CA ASN A 101 3.44 6.18 -6.77
C ASN A 101 2.80 5.84 -8.12
N LYS A 102 3.11 6.66 -9.13
CA LYS A 102 2.73 6.35 -10.51
C LYS A 102 3.30 4.99 -10.91
N GLY A 103 2.46 4.15 -11.53
CA GLY A 103 2.84 2.80 -11.94
C GLY A 103 2.70 1.72 -10.84
N ALA A 104 2.21 2.07 -9.65
CA ALA A 104 1.95 1.10 -8.60
C ALA A 104 0.95 0.01 -9.05
N GLU A 105 -0.11 0.41 -9.75
CA GLU A 105 -1.10 -0.50 -10.32
C GLU A 105 -0.48 -1.47 -11.34
N ASP A 106 0.30 -0.96 -12.30
CA ASP A 106 0.99 -1.79 -13.30
C ASP A 106 1.94 -2.81 -12.63
N LEU A 107 2.66 -2.37 -11.58
CA LEU A 107 3.53 -3.24 -10.82
C LEU A 107 2.75 -4.31 -10.07
N ALA A 108 1.64 -3.94 -9.44
CA ALA A 108 0.76 -4.86 -8.74
C ALA A 108 0.22 -5.95 -9.67
N GLN A 109 -0.23 -5.57 -10.87
CA GLN A 109 -0.71 -6.51 -11.88
C GLN A 109 0.38 -7.46 -12.34
N LYS A 110 1.60 -6.96 -12.62
CA LYS A 110 2.74 -7.79 -13.02
C LYS A 110 3.20 -8.76 -11.94
N MET A 111 3.10 -8.38 -10.67
CA MET A 111 3.47 -9.19 -9.53
C MET A 111 2.31 -10.02 -8.97
N HIS A 112 1.11 -9.90 -9.53
CA HIS A 112 -0.12 -10.55 -9.07
C HIS A 112 -0.43 -10.29 -7.58
N ILE A 113 -0.21 -9.05 -7.13
CA ILE A 113 -0.56 -8.62 -5.78
C ILE A 113 -1.78 -7.69 -5.79
N SER A 114 -2.54 -7.73 -4.72
CA SER A 114 -3.72 -6.87 -4.56
C SER A 114 -3.33 -5.42 -4.26
N TYR A 115 -4.17 -4.48 -4.66
CA TYR A 115 -4.07 -3.07 -4.30
C TYR A 115 -5.45 -2.50 -3.98
N ASP A 116 -5.47 -1.42 -3.23
CA ASP A 116 -6.70 -0.74 -2.81
C ASP A 116 -7.22 0.26 -3.88
N PRO A 117 -8.39 0.87 -3.70
CA PRO A 117 -8.92 1.88 -4.62
C PRO A 117 -8.04 3.14 -4.78
N TYR A 118 -7.08 3.35 -3.88
CA TYR A 118 -6.11 4.44 -3.91
C TYR A 118 -4.74 4.01 -4.47
N GLN A 119 -4.65 2.78 -5.01
CA GLN A 119 -3.45 2.18 -5.63
C GLN A 119 -2.32 1.86 -4.65
N PHE A 120 -2.57 1.82 -3.34
CA PHE A 120 -1.63 1.25 -2.38
C PHE A 120 -1.73 -0.28 -2.39
N PHE A 121 -0.60 -0.96 -2.22
CA PHE A 121 -0.59 -2.43 -2.17
C PHE A 121 -1.31 -2.94 -0.93
N ALA A 122 -2.16 -3.93 -1.10
CA ALA A 122 -2.96 -4.49 -0.02
C ALA A 122 -2.27 -5.71 0.60
N GLU A 123 -2.29 -5.77 1.93
CA GLU A 123 -1.90 -6.93 2.70
C GLU A 123 -2.93 -8.06 2.54
N ALA A 124 -2.48 -9.30 2.76
CA ALA A 124 -3.35 -10.47 2.70
C ALA A 124 -4.43 -10.46 3.79
N HIS A 125 -4.12 -9.92 4.97
CA HIS A 125 -5.09 -9.73 6.06
C HIS A 125 -4.58 -8.69 7.06
N PRO A 126 -5.34 -7.64 7.39
CA PRO A 126 -4.85 -6.50 8.20
C PRO A 126 -4.41 -6.88 9.62
N LYS A 127 -4.96 -7.94 10.20
CA LYS A 127 -4.64 -8.38 11.57
C LYS A 127 -3.71 -9.60 11.60
N LEU A 128 -3.90 -10.56 10.71
CA LEU A 128 -3.23 -11.87 10.77
C LEU A 128 -1.99 -11.94 9.86
N LYS A 129 -2.01 -11.18 8.75
CA LYS A 129 -0.94 -11.15 7.75
C LYS A 129 -0.67 -9.71 7.30
N PRO A 130 -0.26 -8.82 8.23
CA PRO A 130 -0.20 -7.37 7.95
C PRO A 130 0.98 -6.95 7.06
N VAL A 131 1.95 -7.83 6.85
CA VAL A 131 3.13 -7.57 6.02
C VAL A 131 3.26 -8.56 4.86
N GLU A 132 2.39 -9.56 4.78
CA GLU A 132 2.34 -10.50 3.66
C GLU A 132 1.33 -10.04 2.61
N THR A 133 1.60 -10.32 1.35
CA THR A 133 0.62 -10.20 0.27
C THR A 133 -0.14 -11.51 0.06
N ASN A 134 -1.16 -11.48 -0.81
CA ASN A 134 -1.84 -12.70 -1.25
C ASN A 134 -0.93 -13.62 -2.07
N THR A 135 0.14 -13.08 -2.64
CA THR A 135 1.11 -13.84 -3.41
C THR A 135 2.27 -14.26 -2.50
N ALA A 136 2.48 -15.55 -2.38
CA ALA A 136 3.53 -16.10 -1.52
C ALA A 136 4.93 -15.59 -1.92
N GLY A 137 5.75 -15.25 -0.92
CA GLY A 137 7.10 -14.76 -1.11
C GLY A 137 7.20 -13.24 -1.35
N ILE A 138 6.09 -12.52 -1.42
CA ILE A 138 6.07 -11.06 -1.54
C ILE A 138 5.57 -10.44 -0.26
N PHE A 139 6.36 -9.54 0.30
CA PHE A 139 6.09 -8.87 1.58
C PHE A 139 6.02 -7.36 1.38
N LEU A 140 5.24 -6.69 2.20
CA LEU A 140 5.06 -5.24 2.18
C LEU A 140 5.80 -4.59 3.35
N ALA A 141 6.47 -3.48 3.08
CA ALA A 141 7.13 -2.67 4.10
C ALA A 141 6.99 -1.18 3.80
N GLY A 142 6.53 -0.41 4.78
CA GLY A 142 6.47 1.04 4.72
C GLY A 142 5.33 1.60 3.87
N ALA A 143 5.61 2.73 3.22
CA ALA A 143 4.61 3.56 2.56
C ALA A 143 3.99 2.98 1.28
N CYS A 144 4.46 1.83 0.81
CA CYS A 144 3.84 1.14 -0.32
C CYS A 144 2.44 0.60 0.01
N GLN A 145 2.16 0.35 1.29
CA GLN A 145 0.85 -0.13 1.77
C GLN A 145 -0.11 1.03 2.10
N ALA A 146 0.40 2.09 2.70
CA ALA A 146 -0.35 3.30 3.04
C ALA A 146 0.63 4.39 3.48
N PRO A 147 0.25 5.66 3.53
CA PRO A 147 1.07 6.70 4.15
C PRO A 147 1.43 6.30 5.59
N LYS A 148 2.72 6.35 5.93
CA LYS A 148 3.27 5.95 7.23
C LYS A 148 4.37 6.91 7.66
N ASP A 149 4.54 7.04 8.97
CA ASP A 149 5.69 7.71 9.54
C ASP A 149 6.94 6.79 9.59
N ILE A 150 8.06 7.34 10.02
CA ILE A 150 9.33 6.59 10.08
C ILE A 150 9.27 5.44 11.11
N PRO A 151 8.79 5.64 12.36
CA PRO A 151 8.66 4.57 13.33
C PRO A 151 7.77 3.41 12.86
N GLU A 152 6.62 3.72 12.25
CA GLU A 152 5.73 2.71 11.67
C GLU A 152 6.40 1.94 10.51
N THR A 153 7.11 2.68 9.65
CA THR A 153 7.84 2.08 8.53
C THR A 153 8.92 1.12 9.01
N VAL A 154 9.70 1.50 10.03
CA VAL A 154 10.74 0.65 10.64
C VAL A 154 10.14 -0.57 11.32
N GLY A 155 9.05 -0.39 12.09
CA GLY A 155 8.33 -1.51 12.72
C GLY A 155 7.81 -2.51 11.68
N MET A 156 7.22 -2.01 10.60
CA MET A 156 6.71 -2.86 9.51
C MET A 156 7.83 -3.57 8.75
N ALA A 157 8.95 -2.89 8.49
CA ALA A 157 10.12 -3.48 7.84
C ALA A 157 10.73 -4.59 8.69
N SER A 158 10.82 -4.40 10.02
CA SER A 158 11.25 -5.43 10.96
C SER A 158 10.32 -6.65 10.94
N GLY A 159 9.01 -6.42 10.90
CA GLY A 159 8.02 -7.50 10.78
C GLY A 159 8.17 -8.27 9.47
N ALA A 160 8.34 -7.59 8.34
CA ALA A 160 8.59 -8.21 7.05
C ALA A 160 9.89 -9.04 7.04
N ALA A 161 10.98 -8.49 7.61
CA ALA A 161 12.25 -9.20 7.73
C ALA A 161 12.14 -10.48 8.56
N VAL A 162 11.40 -10.46 9.69
CA VAL A 162 11.14 -11.66 10.49
C VAL A 162 10.35 -12.71 9.72
N LYS A 163 9.35 -12.29 8.93
CA LYS A 163 8.59 -13.23 8.08
C LYS A 163 9.47 -13.89 7.01
N VAL A 164 10.34 -13.11 6.38
CA VAL A 164 11.34 -13.65 5.43
C VAL A 164 12.30 -14.62 6.13
N ALA A 165 12.85 -14.26 7.29
CA ALA A 165 13.72 -15.13 8.06
C ALA A 165 13.02 -16.43 8.49
N SER A 166 11.76 -16.34 8.91
CA SER A 166 10.94 -17.51 9.23
C SER A 166 10.74 -18.43 8.02
N LEU A 167 10.55 -17.86 6.83
CA LEU A 167 10.46 -18.64 5.59
C LEU A 167 11.76 -19.42 5.31
N PHE A 168 12.91 -18.78 5.45
CA PHE A 168 14.20 -19.38 5.19
C PHE A 168 14.70 -20.33 6.29
N SER A 169 14.13 -20.27 7.49
CA SER A 169 14.49 -21.18 8.58
C SER A 169 13.87 -22.58 8.43
N GLN A 170 12.93 -22.76 7.51
CA GLN A 170 12.26 -24.02 7.29
C GLN A 170 12.98 -24.87 6.23
N ALA A 171 13.22 -26.13 6.53
CA ALA A 171 13.82 -27.07 5.57
C ALA A 171 12.91 -27.34 4.36
N ASN A 172 11.61 -27.23 4.53
CA ASN A 172 10.60 -27.41 3.49
C ASN A 172 9.57 -26.29 3.56
N LEU A 173 9.17 -25.76 2.42
CA LEU A 173 8.06 -24.82 2.32
C LEU A 173 6.73 -25.59 2.37
N VAL A 174 5.95 -25.33 3.38
CA VAL A 174 4.57 -25.82 3.46
C VAL A 174 3.68 -24.87 2.64
N ARG A 175 2.94 -25.41 1.70
CA ARG A 175 1.99 -24.69 0.87
C ARG A 175 0.58 -25.20 1.07
N GLU A 176 -0.39 -24.45 0.58
CA GLU A 176 -1.77 -24.90 0.51
C GLU A 176 -1.85 -26.22 -0.27
N PRO A 177 -2.55 -27.23 0.26
CA PRO A 177 -2.63 -28.56 -0.37
C PRO A 177 -3.47 -28.56 -1.66
N MET A 178 -4.36 -27.57 -1.81
CA MET A 178 -5.25 -27.46 -2.96
C MET A 178 -4.51 -26.88 -4.16
N ILE A 179 -4.02 -27.75 -5.04
CA ILE A 179 -3.38 -27.37 -6.30
C ILE A 179 -4.03 -28.13 -7.45
N ALA A 180 -3.96 -27.58 -8.65
CA ALA A 180 -4.38 -28.27 -9.85
C ALA A 180 -3.46 -29.49 -10.11
N VAL A 181 -4.06 -30.60 -10.50
CA VAL A 181 -3.34 -31.81 -10.89
C VAL A 181 -3.76 -32.21 -12.31
N VAL A 182 -2.78 -32.46 -13.16
CA VAL A 182 -3.04 -32.92 -14.53
C VAL A 182 -3.28 -34.42 -14.53
N ASN A 183 -4.44 -34.83 -14.98
CA ASN A 183 -4.76 -36.25 -15.11
C ASN A 183 -4.04 -36.86 -16.33
N ARG A 184 -3.12 -37.78 -16.08
CA ARG A 184 -2.27 -38.43 -17.11
C ARG A 184 -2.71 -39.85 -17.42
N THR A 185 -3.43 -40.50 -16.49
CA THR A 185 -3.67 -41.96 -16.48
C THR A 185 -5.13 -42.34 -16.21
N ALA A 186 -6.07 -41.46 -16.52
CA ALA A 186 -7.48 -41.76 -16.28
C ALA A 186 -7.98 -42.95 -17.08
N PRO A 187 -8.86 -43.79 -16.55
CA PRO A 187 -9.65 -44.76 -17.31
C PRO A 187 -10.44 -44.07 -18.44
N PRO A 188 -10.87 -44.81 -19.46
CA PRO A 188 -11.48 -44.24 -20.67
C PRO A 188 -12.76 -43.41 -20.45
N LEU A 189 -13.32 -43.40 -19.24
CA LEU A 189 -14.47 -42.58 -18.85
C LEU A 189 -14.13 -41.15 -18.40
N PHE A 190 -12.85 -40.81 -18.19
CA PHE A 190 -12.42 -39.49 -17.81
C PHE A 190 -11.37 -38.96 -18.78
N SER A 191 -11.53 -37.73 -19.25
CA SER A 191 -10.61 -37.12 -20.21
C SER A 191 -9.20 -37.01 -19.67
N THR A 192 -8.23 -37.63 -20.33
CA THR A 192 -6.80 -37.40 -20.10
C THR A 192 -6.37 -36.14 -20.80
N CYS A 193 -5.35 -35.45 -20.28
CA CYS A 193 -4.79 -34.27 -20.91
C CYS A 193 -4.42 -34.52 -22.38
N VAL A 194 -5.06 -33.78 -23.29
CA VAL A 194 -4.83 -33.85 -24.74
C VAL A 194 -3.78 -32.88 -25.27
N GLY A 195 -3.24 -31.99 -24.37
CA GLY A 195 -2.23 -31.01 -24.73
C GLY A 195 -2.80 -29.79 -25.48
N CYS A 196 -4.04 -29.39 -25.27
CA CYS A 196 -4.63 -28.20 -25.88
C CYS A 196 -4.15 -26.86 -25.28
N TYR A 197 -3.62 -26.88 -24.07
CA TYR A 197 -3.07 -25.73 -23.33
C TYR A 197 -4.03 -24.57 -23.03
N MET A 198 -5.34 -24.77 -23.14
CA MET A 198 -6.34 -23.76 -22.72
C MET A 198 -6.17 -23.41 -21.23
N CYS A 199 -5.86 -24.39 -20.40
CA CYS A 199 -5.55 -24.18 -18.98
C CYS A 199 -4.30 -23.30 -18.76
N GLN A 200 -3.30 -23.37 -19.64
CA GLN A 200 -2.11 -22.51 -19.59
C GLN A 200 -2.47 -21.05 -19.89
N THR A 201 -3.25 -20.82 -20.94
CA THR A 201 -3.70 -19.48 -21.33
C THR A 201 -4.62 -18.85 -20.28
N ALA A 202 -5.45 -19.66 -19.62
CA ALA A 202 -6.38 -19.22 -18.60
C ALA A 202 -5.74 -18.98 -17.21
N CYS A 203 -4.50 -19.47 -16.98
CA CYS A 203 -3.86 -19.39 -15.68
C CYS A 203 -3.30 -17.99 -15.38
N PRO A 204 -3.89 -17.22 -14.44
CA PRO A 204 -3.41 -15.88 -14.12
C PRO A 204 -2.05 -15.88 -13.42
N TYR A 205 -1.65 -17.02 -12.83
CA TYR A 205 -0.38 -17.19 -12.12
C TYR A 205 0.73 -17.81 -12.96
N GLN A 206 0.47 -18.07 -14.26
CA GLN A 206 1.43 -18.71 -15.17
C GLN A 206 2.01 -20.02 -14.61
N ALA A 207 1.23 -20.73 -13.81
CA ALA A 207 1.64 -21.94 -13.10
C ALA A 207 1.58 -23.21 -13.98
N ILE A 208 1.25 -23.10 -15.26
CA ILE A 208 1.09 -24.25 -16.14
C ILE A 208 2.12 -24.19 -17.26
N GLU A 209 2.97 -25.18 -17.27
CA GLU A 209 4.05 -25.40 -18.22
C GLU A 209 3.70 -26.53 -19.19
N ARG A 210 4.53 -26.73 -20.21
CA ARG A 210 4.45 -27.85 -21.14
C ARG A 210 5.47 -28.91 -20.77
N GLU A 211 5.07 -30.17 -20.74
CA GLU A 211 5.96 -31.30 -20.46
C GLU A 211 5.85 -32.34 -21.59
N GLU A 212 6.98 -32.73 -22.12
CA GLU A 212 7.07 -33.79 -23.13
C GLU A 212 7.14 -35.15 -22.45
N ILE A 213 6.23 -36.05 -22.80
CA ILE A 213 6.31 -37.45 -22.41
C ILE A 213 7.05 -38.20 -23.51
N LYS A 214 8.20 -38.79 -23.17
CA LYS A 214 9.07 -39.52 -24.07
C LYS A 214 8.99 -41.03 -23.83
N ASP A 215 9.18 -41.81 -24.85
CA ASP A 215 9.37 -43.23 -24.74
C ASP A 215 10.77 -43.61 -24.27
N ARG A 216 11.05 -44.92 -24.10
CA ARG A 216 12.38 -45.42 -23.69
C ARG A 216 13.50 -45.11 -24.66
N THR A 217 13.13 -44.75 -25.91
CA THR A 217 14.08 -44.42 -27.01
C THR A 217 14.37 -42.92 -27.10
N GLY A 218 13.68 -42.10 -26.27
CA GLY A 218 13.81 -40.63 -26.28
C GLY A 218 12.86 -39.94 -27.26
N LYS A 219 12.01 -40.67 -28.00
CA LYS A 219 11.03 -40.10 -28.93
C LYS A 219 9.85 -39.52 -28.17
N VAL A 220 9.47 -38.28 -28.50
CA VAL A 220 8.32 -37.61 -27.89
C VAL A 220 7.02 -38.31 -28.33
N LEU A 221 6.32 -38.86 -27.36
CA LEU A 221 5.02 -39.53 -27.58
C LEU A 221 3.87 -38.52 -27.52
N LYS A 222 3.94 -37.59 -26.58
CA LYS A 222 2.87 -36.65 -26.27
C LYS A 222 3.42 -35.46 -25.51
N THR A 223 2.86 -34.28 -25.70
CA THR A 223 3.12 -33.11 -24.86
C THR A 223 1.85 -32.80 -24.07
N VAL A 224 1.99 -32.65 -22.76
CA VAL A 224 0.89 -32.43 -21.82
C VAL A 224 1.14 -31.19 -20.97
N ALA A 225 0.07 -30.71 -20.33
CA ALA A 225 0.22 -29.67 -19.31
C ALA A 225 0.93 -30.24 -18.07
N LYS A 226 1.75 -29.43 -17.44
CA LYS A 226 2.38 -29.68 -16.13
C LYS A 226 2.13 -28.50 -15.21
N VAL A 227 1.63 -28.76 -14.03
CA VAL A 227 1.42 -27.70 -13.03
C VAL A 227 2.72 -27.52 -12.26
N ASN A 228 3.20 -26.27 -12.22
CA ASN A 228 4.27 -25.86 -11.32
C ASN A 228 3.66 -25.64 -9.92
N PRO A 229 3.96 -26.52 -8.98
CA PRO A 229 3.32 -26.46 -7.68
C PRO A 229 3.74 -25.24 -6.84
N GLY A 230 4.88 -24.62 -7.15
CA GLY A 230 5.34 -23.40 -6.47
C GLY A 230 4.57 -22.14 -6.89
N LEU A 231 3.98 -22.15 -8.10
CA LEU A 231 3.24 -21.02 -8.64
C LEU A 231 1.72 -21.20 -8.54
N CYS A 232 1.22 -22.42 -8.42
CA CYS A 232 -0.21 -22.70 -8.37
C CYS A 232 -0.84 -22.21 -7.06
N GLN A 233 -1.85 -21.35 -7.16
CA GLN A 233 -2.60 -20.80 -6.02
C GLN A 233 -3.95 -21.52 -5.78
N GLY A 234 -4.22 -22.64 -6.44
CA GLY A 234 -5.44 -23.40 -6.22
C GLY A 234 -6.75 -22.72 -6.62
N CYS A 235 -6.70 -21.68 -7.47
CA CYS A 235 -7.87 -20.85 -7.81
C CYS A 235 -8.95 -21.55 -8.64
N GLY A 236 -8.68 -22.73 -9.20
CA GLY A 236 -9.64 -23.53 -9.97
C GLY A 236 -9.89 -23.07 -11.41
N THR A 237 -9.41 -21.89 -11.86
CA THR A 237 -9.67 -21.35 -13.19
C THR A 237 -9.34 -22.34 -14.31
N CYS A 238 -8.20 -23.02 -14.22
CA CYS A 238 -7.79 -24.01 -15.22
C CYS A 238 -8.75 -25.20 -15.35
N VAL A 239 -9.47 -25.56 -14.28
CA VAL A 239 -10.45 -26.65 -14.29
C VAL A 239 -11.69 -26.25 -15.10
N ALA A 240 -12.10 -24.99 -15.01
CA ALA A 240 -13.24 -24.47 -15.77
C ALA A 240 -12.99 -24.42 -17.28
N PHE A 241 -11.73 -24.38 -17.71
CA PHE A 241 -11.31 -24.33 -19.12
C PHE A 241 -10.84 -25.69 -19.66
N CYS A 242 -10.83 -26.74 -18.86
CA CYS A 242 -10.48 -28.09 -19.25
C CYS A 242 -11.75 -28.92 -19.44
#